data_be8d48b14fe6a797a9d9b35dba9eddbe
#
_entry.id   be8d48b14fe6a797a9d9b35dba9eddbe
#
_cell.length_a   1.000
_cell.length_b   1.000
_cell.length_c   1.000
_cell.angle_alpha   90.00
_cell.angle_beta   90.00
_cell.angle_gamma   90.00
#
_symmetry.space_group_name_H-M   'P 1'
#
loop_
_entity.id
_entity.type
_entity.pdbx_description
1 polymer ?
#
loop_
_entity_poly.entity_id
_entity_poly.type
_entity_poly.pdbx_seq_one_letter_code
_entity_poly.pdbx_strand_id
1 'polypeptide(L)'
;MKTILIAFISIAFINSTIILTENKKGEINGYFYELWYEDYNGKVKMSINENNFTCSWKNIDYVDFQYGKNIEPSKTLDELGNVTINYEAQINAEGDIMFGINGWAYMYESFNIIEYYNDEFVPPGTSLGTLFIDDGEYEIYYDEKPVQLNIHGINKAIIFSSVRKEKRLKGTINFNKHFQSWKKKGCKFEYISRLSLLIDGNKSKGNAIVNQIAINYKQK
;
A
#
# COMPACT_ATOMS: atom_id res chain seq x y z
N MET A 1 30.63 48.07 25.09
CA MET A 1 30.17 47.16 24.05
C MET A 1 29.97 45.78 24.66
N LYS A 2 28.74 45.28 24.72
CA LYS A 2 28.45 43.89 25.18
C LYS A 2 28.37 43.01 23.93
N THR A 3 29.32 42.09 23.78
CA THR A 3 29.31 41.10 22.68
C THR A 3 28.29 40.02 23.03
N ILE A 4 27.23 39.87 22.24
CA ILE A 4 26.24 38.77 22.36
C ILE A 4 26.82 37.60 21.55
N LEU A 5 27.17 36.54 22.25
CA LEU A 5 27.55 35.25 21.66
C LEU A 5 26.30 34.48 21.29
N ILE A 6 25.96 34.37 20.02
CA ILE A 6 24.84 33.55 19.52
C ILE A 6 25.39 32.13 19.32
N ALA A 7 25.02 31.20 20.20
CA ALA A 7 25.35 29.81 20.01
C ALA A 7 24.34 29.18 19.02
N PHE A 8 24.81 28.76 17.87
CA PHE A 8 24.05 27.93 16.93
C PHE A 8 24.03 26.49 17.46
N ILE A 9 22.87 26.07 17.95
CA ILE A 9 22.63 24.66 18.26
C ILE A 9 22.26 23.97 16.95
N SER A 10 23.18 23.22 16.37
CA SER A 10 22.89 22.32 15.27
C SER A 10 22.18 21.09 15.82
N ILE A 11 20.87 20.99 15.57
CA ILE A 11 20.10 19.78 15.83
C ILE A 11 20.47 18.76 14.74
N ALA A 12 21.29 17.79 15.11
CA ALA A 12 21.53 16.64 14.25
C ALA A 12 20.26 15.78 14.25
N PHE A 13 19.53 15.74 13.14
CA PHE A 13 18.48 14.75 12.94
C PHE A 13 19.13 13.38 12.82
N ILE A 14 18.97 12.56 13.84
CA ILE A 14 19.33 11.15 13.78
C ILE A 14 18.26 10.47 12.96
N ASN A 15 18.55 10.21 11.68
CA ASN A 15 17.70 9.36 10.84
C ASN A 15 17.75 7.93 11.38
N SER A 16 16.73 7.54 12.15
CA SER A 16 16.63 6.17 12.66
C SER A 16 16.08 5.25 11.56
N THR A 17 16.90 4.32 11.10
CA THR A 17 16.47 3.24 10.21
C THR A 17 15.85 2.12 11.05
N ILE A 18 14.62 1.72 10.71
CA ILE A 18 13.98 0.53 11.30
C ILE A 18 14.31 -0.66 10.40
N ILE A 19 14.78 -1.74 10.99
CA ILE A 19 15.06 -3.00 10.28
C ILE A 19 14.14 -4.09 10.83
N LEU A 20 13.39 -4.74 9.95
CA LEU A 20 12.49 -5.85 10.24
C LEU A 20 12.99 -7.10 9.54
N THR A 21 12.99 -8.23 10.26
CA THR A 21 13.32 -9.57 9.73
C THR A 21 12.30 -10.62 10.20
N GLU A 22 11.24 -10.18 10.85
CA GLU A 22 10.13 -10.98 11.36
C GLU A 22 8.80 -10.23 11.20
N ASN A 23 7.68 -10.92 11.29
CA ASN A 23 6.35 -10.34 11.22
C ASN A 23 6.19 -9.23 12.25
N LYS A 24 6.01 -8.02 11.79
CA LYS A 24 5.91 -6.84 12.65
C LYS A 24 5.20 -5.69 11.95
N LYS A 25 4.41 -4.97 12.72
CA LYS A 25 3.80 -3.70 12.31
C LYS A 25 4.10 -2.61 13.33
N GLY A 26 4.02 -1.36 12.91
CA GLY A 26 4.24 -0.19 13.76
C GLY A 26 4.07 1.12 13.01
N GLU A 27 4.55 2.19 13.62
CA GLU A 27 4.53 3.53 13.05
C GLU A 27 5.88 4.23 13.22
N ILE A 28 6.23 5.04 12.23
CA ILE A 28 7.37 5.96 12.27
C ILE A 28 6.98 7.27 11.56
N ASN A 29 7.19 8.40 12.22
CA ASN A 29 6.89 9.74 11.70
C ASN A 29 5.46 9.87 11.10
N GLY A 30 4.48 9.21 11.75
CA GLY A 30 3.10 9.18 11.30
C GLY A 30 2.86 8.36 10.04
N TYR A 31 3.78 7.48 9.68
CA TYR A 31 3.60 6.45 8.66
C TYR A 31 3.50 5.08 9.33
N PHE A 32 2.47 4.33 8.96
CA PHE A 32 2.29 2.93 9.28
C PHE A 32 3.24 2.08 8.45
N TYR A 33 3.77 1.01 9.05
CA TYR A 33 4.51 -0.02 8.33
C TYR A 33 4.10 -1.42 8.80
N GLU A 34 4.18 -2.39 7.88
CA GLU A 34 3.94 -3.79 8.16
C GLU A 34 4.85 -4.67 7.30
N LEU A 35 5.45 -5.66 7.93
CA LEU A 35 6.04 -6.82 7.30
C LEU A 35 5.24 -8.03 7.77
N TRP A 36 4.64 -8.74 6.84
CA TRP A 36 3.98 -10.01 7.07
C TRP A 36 4.50 -11.05 6.10
N TYR A 37 4.78 -12.26 6.54
CA TYR A 37 5.14 -13.37 5.68
C TYR A 37 4.74 -14.70 6.31
N GLU A 38 4.53 -15.69 5.44
CA GLU A 38 4.23 -17.07 5.77
C GLU A 38 5.33 -17.94 5.19
N ASP A 39 6.08 -18.56 5.98
CA ASP A 39 7.08 -19.62 5.86
C ASP A 39 8.23 -19.40 6.85
N TYR A 40 8.52 -20.44 7.64
CA TYR A 40 9.57 -20.37 8.67
C TYR A 40 10.99 -20.63 8.12
N ASN A 41 11.12 -21.07 6.86
CA ASN A 41 12.41 -21.35 6.21
C ASN A 41 12.87 -20.23 5.27
N GLY A 42 12.03 -19.23 5.08
CA GLY A 42 12.33 -18.10 4.21
C GLY A 42 13.21 -17.06 4.90
N LYS A 43 13.72 -16.14 4.09
CA LYS A 43 14.46 -14.97 4.57
C LYS A 43 13.77 -13.72 4.07
N VAL A 44 13.42 -12.85 5.02
CA VAL A 44 12.83 -11.55 4.71
C VAL A 44 13.61 -10.46 5.40
N LYS A 45 13.62 -9.28 4.79
CA LYS A 45 14.15 -8.06 5.40
C LYS A 45 13.39 -6.87 4.84
N MET A 46 12.98 -5.97 5.71
CA MET A 46 12.49 -4.64 5.36
C MET A 46 13.30 -3.61 6.13
N SER A 47 13.85 -2.62 5.44
CA SER A 47 14.59 -1.51 6.05
C SER A 47 13.86 -0.22 5.73
N ILE A 48 13.40 0.49 6.74
CA ILE A 48 12.51 1.64 6.62
C ILE A 48 13.25 2.89 7.06
N ASN A 49 13.20 3.93 6.26
CA ASN A 49 13.58 5.29 6.59
C ASN A 49 12.34 6.19 6.52
N GLU A 50 12.52 7.49 6.71
CA GLU A 50 11.43 8.46 6.87
C GLU A 50 10.42 8.48 5.71
N ASN A 51 10.86 8.37 4.45
CA ASN A 51 10.00 8.46 3.26
C ASN A 51 10.30 7.40 2.22
N ASN A 52 11.03 6.36 2.59
CA ASN A 52 11.43 5.30 1.69
C ASN A 52 11.65 3.99 2.46
N PHE A 53 11.66 2.89 1.74
CA PHE A 53 12.05 1.61 2.30
C PHE A 53 12.70 0.72 1.24
N THR A 54 13.46 -0.25 1.71
CA THR A 54 13.95 -1.35 0.89
C THR A 54 13.48 -2.65 1.47
N CYS A 55 13.23 -3.63 0.62
CA CYS A 55 12.88 -4.97 1.07
C CYS A 55 13.57 -6.04 0.22
N SER A 56 13.74 -7.22 0.80
CA SER A 56 14.24 -8.40 0.13
C SER A 56 13.61 -9.65 0.73
N TRP A 57 13.34 -10.64 -0.11
CA TRP A 57 12.73 -11.90 0.30
C TRP A 57 13.21 -13.07 -0.55
N LYS A 58 13.26 -14.25 0.04
CA LYS A 58 13.71 -15.46 -0.62
C LYS A 58 13.13 -16.68 0.05
N ASN A 59 12.70 -17.66 -0.75
CA ASN A 59 12.09 -18.92 -0.32
C ASN A 59 10.87 -18.66 0.59
N ILE A 60 9.93 -17.86 0.11
CA ILE A 60 8.73 -17.45 0.82
C ILE A 60 7.51 -17.92 0.05
N ASP A 61 6.55 -18.50 0.75
CA ASP A 61 5.25 -18.84 0.17
C ASP A 61 4.38 -17.60 0.01
N TYR A 62 4.41 -16.70 0.98
CA TYR A 62 3.71 -15.43 0.93
C TYR A 62 4.48 -14.34 1.69
N VAL A 63 4.55 -13.13 1.13
CA VAL A 63 5.12 -11.95 1.78
C VAL A 63 4.37 -10.69 1.41
N ASP A 64 4.22 -9.80 2.38
CA ASP A 64 3.55 -8.52 2.30
C ASP A 64 4.42 -7.45 2.98
N PHE A 65 4.83 -6.42 2.23
CA PHE A 65 5.54 -5.25 2.73
C PHE A 65 4.64 -4.04 2.53
N GLN A 66 4.20 -3.43 3.61
CA GLN A 66 3.35 -2.24 3.57
C GLN A 66 4.02 -1.03 4.21
N TYR A 67 3.82 0.13 3.59
CA TYR A 67 4.22 1.41 4.13
C TYR A 67 3.24 2.51 3.72
N GLY A 68 2.61 3.21 4.68
CA GLY A 68 1.56 4.16 4.36
C GLY A 68 1.00 4.95 5.52
N LYS A 69 -0.30 5.23 5.48
CA LYS A 69 -1.00 6.02 6.48
C LYS A 69 -2.19 5.26 7.05
N ASN A 70 -2.26 5.16 8.37
CA ASN A 70 -3.52 4.92 9.06
C ASN A 70 -4.34 6.22 9.09
N ILE A 71 -5.63 6.10 8.88
CA ILE A 71 -6.59 7.20 8.89
C ILE A 71 -7.52 6.96 10.08
N GLU A 72 -7.17 7.56 11.22
CA GLU A 72 -7.89 7.39 12.47
C GLU A 72 -8.38 8.75 13.01
N PRO A 73 -9.67 8.85 13.30
CA PRO A 73 -10.76 7.92 12.96
C PRO A 73 -10.91 7.78 11.43
N SER A 74 -11.50 6.67 10.97
CA SER A 74 -11.81 6.45 9.55
C SER A 74 -12.62 7.62 8.98
N LYS A 75 -12.30 8.03 7.75
CA LYS A 75 -12.89 9.20 7.10
C LYS A 75 -13.54 8.85 5.78
N THR A 76 -14.57 9.57 5.43
CA THR A 76 -15.15 9.56 4.09
C THR A 76 -14.19 10.22 3.09
N LEU A 77 -14.39 9.95 1.80
CA LEU A 77 -13.59 10.59 0.76
C LEU A 77 -13.73 12.12 0.76
N ASP A 78 -14.93 12.63 1.08
CA ASP A 78 -15.20 14.07 1.16
C ASP A 78 -14.44 14.74 2.32
N GLU A 79 -14.30 14.05 3.46
CA GLU A 79 -13.50 14.54 4.59
C GLU A 79 -11.99 14.51 4.28
N LEU A 80 -11.53 13.53 3.51
CA LEU A 80 -10.13 13.45 3.06
C LEU A 80 -9.81 14.48 1.97
N GLY A 81 -10.82 14.93 1.22
CA GLY A 81 -10.66 15.84 0.10
C GLY A 81 -9.96 15.19 -1.09
N ASN A 82 -9.04 15.91 -1.72
CA ASN A 82 -8.27 15.35 -2.83
C ASN A 82 -7.13 14.48 -2.30
N VAL A 83 -7.21 13.18 -2.55
CA VAL A 83 -6.20 12.20 -2.13
C VAL A 83 -5.32 11.85 -3.31
N THR A 84 -4.02 12.13 -3.19
CA THR A 84 -3.00 11.80 -4.19
C THR A 84 -1.88 11.00 -3.57
N ILE A 85 -1.37 10.03 -4.32
CA ILE A 85 -0.27 9.17 -3.88
C ILE A 85 0.83 9.24 -4.93
N ASN A 86 1.99 9.77 -4.52
CA ASN A 86 3.18 9.82 -5.36
C ASN A 86 4.13 8.71 -4.93
N TYR A 87 4.67 7.97 -5.88
CA TYR A 87 5.59 6.88 -5.60
C TYR A 87 6.66 6.75 -6.69
N GLU A 88 7.80 6.20 -6.29
CA GLU A 88 8.87 5.75 -7.18
C GLU A 88 9.52 4.51 -6.59
N ALA A 89 9.60 3.44 -7.38
CA ALA A 89 10.16 2.16 -6.96
C ALA A 89 11.03 1.52 -8.04
N GLN A 90 11.85 0.58 -7.61
CA GLN A 90 12.59 -0.36 -8.45
C GLN A 90 12.34 -1.75 -7.87
N ILE A 91 11.92 -2.70 -8.70
CA ILE A 91 11.59 -4.06 -8.30
C ILE A 91 12.34 -5.02 -9.19
N ASN A 92 13.03 -5.97 -8.58
CA ASN A 92 13.66 -7.10 -9.25
C ASN A 92 13.22 -8.37 -8.52
N ALA A 93 12.27 -9.10 -9.11
CA ALA A 93 11.66 -10.26 -8.48
C ALA A 93 11.19 -11.29 -9.50
N GLU A 94 11.11 -12.53 -9.03
CA GLU A 94 10.59 -13.71 -9.74
C GLU A 94 9.45 -14.32 -8.93
N GLY A 95 8.53 -15.04 -9.59
CA GLY A 95 7.31 -15.59 -8.99
C GLY A 95 6.15 -14.59 -9.06
N ASP A 96 5.02 -14.90 -8.47
CA ASP A 96 3.83 -14.06 -8.50
C ASP A 96 4.02 -12.85 -7.56
N ILE A 97 4.08 -11.66 -8.14
CA ILE A 97 4.22 -10.40 -7.40
C ILE A 97 3.27 -9.32 -7.91
N MET A 98 2.83 -8.48 -7.00
CA MET A 98 2.17 -7.22 -7.32
C MET A 98 2.72 -6.06 -6.49
N PHE A 99 2.62 -4.86 -7.07
CA PHE A 99 2.99 -3.61 -6.44
C PHE A 99 1.95 -2.54 -6.73
N GLY A 100 1.60 -1.79 -5.72
CA GLY A 100 0.63 -0.71 -5.87
C GLY A 100 0.15 -0.17 -4.53
N ILE A 101 -1.08 0.32 -4.51
CA ILE A 101 -1.74 0.81 -3.30
C ILE A 101 -2.72 -0.23 -2.81
N ASN A 102 -2.61 -0.58 -1.55
CA ASN A 102 -3.59 -1.31 -0.78
C ASN A 102 -4.27 -0.38 0.22
N GLY A 103 -5.53 -0.61 0.48
CA GLY A 103 -6.23 0.11 1.51
C GLY A 103 -7.39 -0.66 2.10
N TRP A 104 -7.82 -0.17 3.26
CA TRP A 104 -8.95 -0.72 3.99
C TRP A 104 -10.03 0.33 4.10
N ALA A 105 -11.27 -0.09 3.86
CA ALA A 105 -12.46 0.70 4.08
C ALA A 105 -13.04 0.42 5.47
N TYR A 106 -13.68 -0.72 5.65
CA TYR A 106 -14.25 -1.14 6.93
C TYR A 106 -14.13 -2.65 7.09
N MET A 107 -13.77 -3.13 8.28
CA MET A 107 -13.61 -4.54 8.70
C MET A 107 -13.09 -5.51 7.62
N TYR A 108 -13.95 -5.95 6.68
CA TYR A 108 -13.63 -6.92 5.62
C TYR A 108 -13.70 -6.28 4.22
N GLU A 109 -13.69 -4.97 4.14
CA GLU A 109 -13.72 -4.21 2.89
C GLU A 109 -12.35 -3.65 2.60
N SER A 110 -11.75 -4.05 1.49
CA SER A 110 -10.43 -3.58 1.06
C SER A 110 -10.43 -3.23 -0.42
N PHE A 111 -9.39 -2.56 -0.84
CA PHE A 111 -9.21 -2.18 -2.23
C PHE A 111 -7.74 -2.16 -2.62
N ASN A 112 -7.48 -2.35 -3.93
CA ASN A 112 -6.14 -2.28 -4.50
C ASN A 112 -6.13 -1.38 -5.74
N ILE A 113 -5.03 -0.65 -5.93
CA ILE A 113 -4.67 -0.01 -7.19
C ILE A 113 -3.30 -0.56 -7.57
N ILE A 114 -3.28 -1.50 -8.51
CA ILE A 114 -2.10 -2.27 -8.88
C ILE A 114 -1.44 -1.59 -10.08
N GLU A 115 -0.22 -1.13 -9.89
CA GLU A 115 0.55 -0.35 -10.86
C GLU A 115 1.60 -1.20 -11.59
N TYR A 116 2.11 -2.24 -10.91
CA TYR A 116 3.08 -3.17 -11.46
C TYR A 116 2.80 -4.59 -10.95
N TYR A 117 3.05 -5.57 -11.79
CA TYR A 117 2.93 -6.99 -11.51
C TYR A 117 3.76 -7.76 -12.54
N ASN A 118 4.12 -9.00 -12.25
CA ASN A 118 4.76 -9.86 -13.24
C ASN A 118 3.73 -10.71 -14.01
N ASP A 119 4.20 -11.54 -14.93
CA ASP A 119 3.32 -12.30 -15.82
C ASP A 119 2.63 -13.49 -15.11
N GLU A 120 3.07 -13.85 -13.91
CA GLU A 120 2.46 -14.90 -13.09
C GLU A 120 1.27 -14.38 -12.26
N PHE A 121 1.16 -13.05 -12.11
CA PHE A 121 0.05 -12.43 -11.39
C PHE A 121 -1.28 -12.61 -12.13
N VAL A 122 -2.27 -13.11 -11.41
CA VAL A 122 -3.65 -13.23 -11.89
C VAL A 122 -4.55 -12.34 -11.02
N PRO A 123 -5.21 -11.31 -11.61
CA PRO A 123 -6.12 -10.46 -10.85
C PRO A 123 -7.25 -11.30 -10.23
N PRO A 124 -7.54 -11.13 -8.93
CA PRO A 124 -8.62 -11.86 -8.29
C PRO A 124 -9.98 -11.33 -8.69
N GLY A 125 -10.96 -12.23 -8.82
CA GLY A 125 -12.37 -11.89 -8.95
C GLY A 125 -12.84 -11.71 -10.40
N THR A 126 -13.93 -10.95 -10.57
CA THR A 126 -14.62 -10.74 -11.84
C THR A 126 -14.31 -9.36 -12.40
N SER A 127 -13.97 -9.29 -13.69
CA SER A 127 -13.80 -8.02 -14.39
C SER A 127 -15.13 -7.27 -14.51
N LEU A 128 -15.10 -5.99 -14.17
CA LEU A 128 -16.20 -5.03 -14.34
C LEU A 128 -15.96 -4.08 -15.49
N GLY A 129 -14.96 -4.36 -16.35
CA GLY A 129 -14.58 -3.56 -17.50
C GLY A 129 -13.49 -2.54 -17.21
N THR A 130 -13.11 -1.80 -18.24
CA THR A 130 -11.94 -0.92 -18.24
C THR A 130 -12.30 0.55 -18.00
N LEU A 131 -11.31 1.31 -17.57
CA LEU A 131 -11.41 2.74 -17.33
C LEU A 131 -10.06 3.42 -17.58
N PHE A 132 -10.07 4.62 -18.15
CA PHE A 132 -8.87 5.43 -18.33
C PHE A 132 -8.73 6.43 -17.18
N ILE A 133 -7.70 6.25 -16.35
CA ILE A 133 -7.37 7.09 -15.18
C ILE A 133 -5.85 7.29 -15.13
N ASP A 134 -5.40 8.47 -14.68
CA ASP A 134 -3.99 8.75 -14.39
C ASP A 134 -3.05 8.39 -15.54
N ASP A 135 -3.43 8.81 -16.75
CA ASP A 135 -2.70 8.59 -18.00
C ASP A 135 -2.51 7.10 -18.38
N GLY A 136 -3.43 6.23 -17.93
CA GLY A 136 -3.39 4.81 -18.25
C GLY A 136 -4.74 4.12 -18.19
N GLU A 137 -4.81 2.99 -18.86
CA GLU A 137 -5.98 2.12 -18.83
C GLU A 137 -5.88 1.14 -17.66
N TYR A 138 -6.95 1.05 -16.88
CA TYR A 138 -7.10 0.10 -15.78
C TYR A 138 -8.28 -0.81 -16.04
N GLU A 139 -8.13 -2.08 -15.75
CA GLU A 139 -9.22 -3.02 -15.64
C GLU A 139 -9.67 -3.09 -14.18
N ILE A 140 -10.99 -2.98 -13.98
CA ILE A 140 -11.59 -2.98 -12.65
C ILE A 140 -12.08 -4.38 -12.32
N TYR A 141 -11.71 -4.87 -11.14
CA TYR A 141 -12.12 -6.19 -10.64
C TYR A 141 -12.91 -6.06 -9.35
N TYR A 142 -13.84 -6.98 -9.18
CA TYR A 142 -14.60 -7.21 -7.96
C TYR A 142 -14.38 -8.65 -7.50
N ASP A 143 -13.96 -8.82 -6.26
CA ASP A 143 -13.79 -10.12 -5.63
C ASP A 143 -14.59 -10.18 -4.32
N GLU A 144 -15.23 -11.31 -4.08
CA GLU A 144 -16.02 -11.57 -2.89
C GLU A 144 -15.64 -12.94 -2.34
N LYS A 145 -15.07 -12.97 -1.14
CA LYS A 145 -14.65 -14.20 -0.48
C LYS A 145 -15.41 -14.43 0.81
N PRO A 146 -15.88 -15.65 1.09
CA PRO A 146 -16.46 -15.96 2.38
C PRO A 146 -15.38 -15.87 3.47
N VAL A 147 -15.71 -15.19 4.57
CA VAL A 147 -14.89 -15.13 5.78
C VAL A 147 -15.64 -15.79 6.90
N GLN A 148 -15.09 -16.86 7.47
CA GLN A 148 -15.70 -17.55 8.60
C GLN A 148 -15.43 -16.75 9.88
N LEU A 149 -16.48 -16.27 10.51
CA LEU A 149 -16.43 -15.68 11.84
C LEU A 149 -16.62 -16.77 12.90
N ASN A 150 -15.75 -16.79 13.90
CA ASN A 150 -15.67 -17.86 14.91
C ASN A 150 -16.96 -18.09 15.73
N ILE A 151 -17.96 -17.23 15.69
CA ILE A 151 -19.14 -17.32 16.57
C ILE A 151 -20.50 -16.98 15.88
N HIS A 152 -20.56 -16.21 14.79
CA HIS A 152 -21.81 -15.64 14.27
C HIS A 152 -22.03 -15.73 12.75
N GLY A 153 -21.53 -16.76 12.10
CA GLY A 153 -21.86 -17.01 10.69
C GLY A 153 -20.73 -16.67 9.71
N ILE A 154 -21.06 -16.68 8.43
CA ILE A 154 -20.17 -16.36 7.32
C ILE A 154 -20.36 -14.87 6.99
N ASN A 155 -19.29 -14.09 7.08
CA ASN A 155 -19.23 -12.75 6.52
C ASN A 155 -18.53 -12.79 5.15
N LYS A 156 -18.56 -11.69 4.43
CA LYS A 156 -17.95 -11.59 3.10
C LYS A 156 -16.86 -10.55 3.13
N ALA A 157 -15.66 -10.94 2.73
CA ALA A 157 -14.62 -9.97 2.39
C ALA A 157 -14.90 -9.48 0.97
N ILE A 158 -14.93 -8.17 0.80
CA ILE A 158 -15.19 -7.49 -0.47
C ILE A 158 -13.93 -6.74 -0.86
N ILE A 159 -13.47 -6.98 -2.09
CA ILE A 159 -12.26 -6.35 -2.62
C ILE A 159 -12.59 -5.71 -3.97
N PHE A 160 -12.31 -4.42 -4.11
CA PHE A 160 -12.28 -3.73 -5.40
C PHE A 160 -10.84 -3.49 -5.82
N SER A 161 -10.50 -3.85 -7.06
CA SER A 161 -9.15 -3.65 -7.58
C SER A 161 -9.18 -2.89 -8.90
N SER A 162 -8.24 -1.97 -9.07
CA SER A 162 -7.90 -1.35 -10.35
C SER A 162 -6.55 -1.87 -10.78
N VAL A 163 -6.45 -2.59 -11.88
CA VAL A 163 -5.20 -3.18 -12.38
C VAL A 163 -4.78 -2.43 -13.65
N ARG A 164 -3.63 -1.77 -13.58
CA ARG A 164 -3.08 -1.00 -14.71
C ARG A 164 -2.59 -1.94 -15.80
N LYS A 165 -3.01 -1.72 -17.05
CA LYS A 165 -2.58 -2.56 -18.19
C LYS A 165 -1.11 -2.29 -18.57
N GLU A 166 -0.72 -1.03 -18.67
CA GLU A 166 0.68 -0.65 -18.89
C GLU A 166 1.38 -0.46 -17.55
N LYS A 167 2.15 -1.46 -17.14
CA LYS A 167 2.86 -1.50 -15.86
C LYS A 167 3.78 -0.29 -15.67
N ARG A 168 3.82 0.28 -14.48
CA ARG A 168 4.74 1.38 -14.14
C ARG A 168 5.22 1.28 -12.69
N LEU A 169 6.44 1.71 -12.45
CA LEU A 169 7.07 1.76 -11.12
C LEU A 169 7.27 3.18 -10.58
N LYS A 170 6.76 4.17 -11.29
CA LYS A 170 6.80 5.59 -10.89
C LYS A 170 5.56 6.31 -11.39
N GLY A 171 4.93 7.09 -10.52
CA GLY A 171 3.75 7.86 -10.92
C GLY A 171 3.05 8.58 -9.78
N THR A 172 1.93 9.18 -10.16
CA THR A 172 0.95 9.78 -9.25
C THR A 172 -0.38 9.09 -9.46
N ILE A 173 -0.98 8.63 -8.38
CA ILE A 173 -2.32 8.04 -8.35
C ILE A 173 -3.30 9.09 -7.82
N ASN A 174 -4.36 9.35 -8.56
CA ASN A 174 -5.51 10.11 -8.08
C ASN A 174 -6.54 9.13 -7.48
N PHE A 175 -6.43 8.89 -6.19
CA PHE A 175 -7.26 7.92 -5.49
C PHE A 175 -8.76 8.19 -5.64
N ASN A 176 -9.16 9.47 -5.64
CA ASN A 176 -10.58 9.85 -5.79
C ASN A 176 -11.19 9.33 -7.08
N LYS A 177 -10.46 9.35 -8.19
CA LYS A 177 -10.95 8.85 -9.49
C LYS A 177 -11.20 7.34 -9.45
N HIS A 178 -10.28 6.57 -8.86
CA HIS A 178 -10.44 5.14 -8.67
C HIS A 178 -11.65 4.82 -7.79
N PHE A 179 -11.72 5.46 -6.62
CA PHE A 179 -12.81 5.25 -5.68
C PHE A 179 -14.19 5.58 -6.28
N GLN A 180 -14.31 6.72 -6.97
CA GLN A 180 -15.54 7.08 -7.67
C GLN A 180 -15.92 6.08 -8.78
N SER A 181 -14.93 5.49 -9.44
CA SER A 181 -15.17 4.46 -10.45
C SER A 181 -15.72 3.17 -9.83
N TRP A 182 -15.17 2.75 -8.69
CA TRP A 182 -15.69 1.61 -7.94
C TRP A 182 -17.11 1.89 -7.45
N LYS A 183 -17.41 3.09 -6.96
CA LYS A 183 -18.78 3.50 -6.57
C LYS A 183 -19.78 3.36 -7.73
N LYS A 184 -19.41 3.77 -8.95
CA LYS A 184 -20.25 3.61 -10.15
C LYS A 184 -20.47 2.14 -10.54
N LYS A 185 -19.59 1.25 -10.12
CA LYS A 185 -19.66 -0.20 -10.35
C LYS A 185 -20.23 -0.99 -9.17
N GLY A 186 -20.87 -0.30 -8.21
CA GLY A 186 -21.57 -0.92 -7.10
C GLY A 186 -20.79 -1.05 -5.78
N CYS A 187 -19.61 -0.48 -5.69
CA CYS A 187 -18.87 -0.39 -4.43
C CYS A 187 -19.68 0.41 -3.40
N LYS A 188 -19.84 -0.14 -2.20
CA LYS A 188 -20.59 0.49 -1.11
C LYS A 188 -19.70 1.07 0.00
N PHE A 189 -18.38 0.99 -0.15
CA PHE A 189 -17.44 1.56 0.83
C PHE A 189 -17.75 3.04 1.08
N GLU A 190 -17.80 3.42 2.33
CA GLU A 190 -18.08 4.81 2.74
C GLU A 190 -16.86 5.46 3.37
N TYR A 191 -16.11 4.69 4.13
CA TYR A 191 -14.98 5.17 4.91
C TYR A 191 -13.67 4.59 4.40
N ILE A 192 -12.59 5.29 4.69
CA ILE A 192 -11.23 4.86 4.44
C ILE A 192 -10.49 4.88 5.77
N SER A 193 -9.90 3.75 6.16
CA SER A 193 -9.17 3.58 7.40
C SER A 193 -7.66 3.44 7.20
N ARG A 194 -7.22 3.04 6.00
CA ARG A 194 -5.80 2.90 5.66
C ARG A 194 -5.55 3.10 4.18
N LEU A 195 -4.42 3.70 3.87
CA LEU A 195 -3.81 3.75 2.54
C LEU A 195 -2.33 3.42 2.68
N SER A 196 -1.86 2.36 2.04
CA SER A 196 -0.46 1.95 2.05
C SER A 196 0.04 1.56 0.66
N LEU A 197 1.29 1.85 0.38
CA LEU A 197 2.01 1.20 -0.70
C LEU A 197 2.26 -0.24 -0.27
N LEU A 198 2.02 -1.17 -1.19
CA LEU A 198 2.11 -2.60 -0.98
C LEU A 198 3.07 -3.22 -2.01
N ILE A 199 3.95 -4.07 -1.55
CA ILE A 199 4.63 -5.10 -2.35
C ILE A 199 4.18 -6.43 -1.78
N ASP A 200 3.45 -7.17 -2.58
CA ASP A 200 2.93 -8.50 -2.25
C ASP A 200 3.59 -9.54 -3.15
N GLY A 201 3.95 -10.66 -2.57
CA GLY A 201 4.59 -11.74 -3.29
C GLY A 201 4.11 -13.11 -2.84
N ASN A 202 3.71 -13.93 -3.80
CA ASN A 202 3.25 -15.30 -3.58
C ASN A 202 4.19 -16.27 -4.32
N LYS A 203 4.75 -17.25 -3.60
CA LYS A 203 5.76 -18.19 -4.12
C LYS A 203 6.86 -17.48 -4.90
N SER A 204 7.41 -16.46 -4.32
CA SER A 204 8.28 -15.49 -4.98
C SER A 204 9.61 -15.30 -4.26
N LYS A 205 10.52 -14.62 -4.93
CA LYS A 205 11.79 -14.13 -4.38
C LYS A 205 12.16 -12.83 -5.06
N GLY A 206 12.84 -11.93 -4.33
CA GLY A 206 13.25 -10.68 -4.95
C GLY A 206 13.78 -9.64 -3.97
N ASN A 207 13.94 -8.47 -4.51
CA ASN A 207 14.23 -7.25 -3.77
C ASN A 207 13.53 -6.06 -4.42
N ALA A 208 13.25 -5.05 -3.59
CA ALA A 208 12.72 -3.79 -4.07
C ALA A 208 13.30 -2.61 -3.29
N ILE A 209 13.36 -1.48 -3.98
CA ILE A 209 13.71 -0.17 -3.42
C ILE A 209 12.55 0.76 -3.72
N VAL A 210 11.89 1.25 -2.69
CA VAL A 210 10.92 2.34 -2.79
C VAL A 210 11.64 3.62 -2.45
N ASN A 211 12.01 4.40 -3.47
CA ASN A 211 12.77 5.64 -3.31
C ASN A 211 11.90 6.77 -2.73
N GLN A 212 10.61 6.74 -3.04
CA GLN A 212 9.68 7.78 -2.62
C GLN A 212 8.27 7.20 -2.42
N ILE A 213 7.62 7.64 -1.34
CA ILE A 213 6.18 7.56 -1.16
C ILE A 213 5.69 8.83 -0.46
N ALA A 214 4.64 9.44 -1.00
CA ALA A 214 3.94 10.54 -0.38
C ALA A 214 2.43 10.38 -0.55
N ILE A 215 1.71 10.22 0.54
CA ILE A 215 0.25 10.13 0.58
C ILE A 215 -0.27 11.47 1.09
N ASN A 216 -0.90 12.23 0.21
CA ASN A 216 -1.40 13.57 0.48
C ASN A 216 -2.92 13.55 0.55
N TYR A 217 -3.48 14.08 1.61
CA TYR A 217 -4.90 14.31 1.82
C TYR A 217 -5.10 15.47 2.80
N LYS A 218 -6.33 15.99 2.91
CA LYS A 218 -6.64 17.06 3.83
C LYS A 218 -6.50 16.58 5.28
N GLN A 219 -5.48 17.08 5.96
CA GLN A 219 -5.35 16.93 7.42
C GLN A 219 -6.14 18.08 8.09
N LYS A 220 -6.90 17.76 9.13
CA LYS A 220 -7.54 18.79 9.97
C LYS A 220 -6.55 19.32 10.97
#